data_3010db8b906ea7b577c55a649d1fe830
#
_entry.id   3010db8b906ea7b577c55a649d1fe830
#
_cell.length_a   1.000
_cell.length_b   1.000
_cell.length_c   1.000
_cell.angle_alpha   90.00
_cell.angle_beta   90.00
_cell.angle_gamma   90.00
#
_symmetry.space_group_name_H-M   'P 1'
#
loop_
_entity.id
_entity.type
_entity.pdbx_description
1 polymer ?
#
loop_
_entity_poly.entity_id
_entity_poly.type
_entity_poly.pdbx_seq_one_letter_code
_entity_poly.pdbx_strand_id
1 'polypeptide(L)'
;NDELQKAKLSGTYSGSSKDIEDGYIHFSGQDQVKRTLEKYYKGEQNLILLKIETLNLDHLVWEQASDGNFFPHLYSSLDLANVADEYEIILKEDGNHKLPDSY
;
A
#
# COMPACT_ATOMS: atom_id res chain seq x y z
N ASN A 1 7.76 1.92 -10.54
CA ASN A 1 8.03 2.79 -9.42
C ASN A 1 9.38 2.43 -8.83
N ASP A 2 10.22 3.43 -8.60
CA ASP A 2 11.62 3.24 -8.21
C ASP A 2 11.78 2.55 -6.86
N GLU A 3 10.91 2.87 -5.90
CA GLU A 3 10.95 2.26 -4.58
C GLU A 3 10.65 0.77 -4.64
N LEU A 4 9.69 0.37 -5.46
CA LEU A 4 9.35 -1.03 -5.66
C LEU A 4 10.47 -1.78 -6.37
N GLN A 5 11.11 -1.16 -7.36
CA GLN A 5 12.24 -1.78 -8.07
C GLN A 5 13.40 -2.05 -7.11
N LYS A 6 13.71 -1.10 -6.25
CA LYS A 6 14.76 -1.28 -5.23
C LYS A 6 14.38 -2.39 -4.26
N ALA A 7 13.12 -2.45 -3.83
CA ALA A 7 12.63 -3.49 -2.94
C ALA A 7 12.74 -4.88 -3.57
N LYS A 8 12.43 -5.01 -4.86
CA LYS A 8 12.56 -6.28 -5.59
C LYS A 8 13.99 -6.78 -5.62
N LEU A 9 14.96 -5.87 -5.71
CA LEU A 9 16.38 -6.26 -5.71
C LEU A 9 16.83 -6.77 -4.34
N SER A 10 16.30 -6.23 -3.26
CA SER A 10 16.67 -6.63 -1.89
C SER A 10 15.78 -7.75 -1.33
N GLY A 11 14.60 -7.97 -1.90
CA GLY A 11 13.62 -8.94 -1.42
C GLY A 11 12.72 -8.43 -0.29
N THR A 12 12.97 -7.22 0.22
CA THR A 12 12.16 -6.62 1.29
C THR A 12 11.84 -5.15 0.98
N TYR A 13 10.71 -4.68 1.51
CA TYR A 13 10.30 -3.30 1.40
C TYR A 13 10.17 -2.69 2.80
N SER A 14 10.89 -1.61 3.04
CA SER A 14 10.92 -0.95 4.35
C SER A 14 9.95 0.24 4.45
N GLY A 15 9.22 0.52 3.41
CA GLY A 15 8.26 1.62 3.38
C GLY A 15 8.75 2.83 2.62
N SER A 16 7.83 3.76 2.38
CA SER A 16 8.14 5.08 1.80
C SER A 16 8.84 5.96 2.84
N SER A 17 9.24 7.16 2.43
CA SER A 17 9.83 8.13 3.36
C SER A 17 8.88 8.44 4.53
N LYS A 18 7.59 8.57 4.23
CA LYS A 18 6.57 8.81 5.25
C LYS A 18 6.40 7.62 6.20
N ASP A 19 6.43 6.40 5.67
CA ASP A 19 6.35 5.19 6.50
C ASP A 19 7.52 5.09 7.47
N ILE A 20 8.71 5.38 7.00
CA ILE A 20 9.93 5.36 7.84
C ILE A 20 9.83 6.43 8.93
N GLU A 21 9.38 7.62 8.59
CA GLU A 21 9.17 8.72 9.53
C GLU A 21 8.16 8.35 10.63
N ASP A 22 7.05 7.71 10.24
CA ASP A 22 5.98 7.32 11.16
C ASP A 22 6.30 6.05 11.95
N GLY A 23 7.28 5.29 11.52
CA GLY A 23 7.73 4.08 12.21
C GLY A 23 6.99 2.80 11.83
N TYR A 24 6.16 2.81 10.79
CA TYR A 24 5.44 1.64 10.30
C TYR A 24 5.02 1.82 8.84
N ILE A 25 4.78 0.71 8.14
CA ILE A 25 4.28 0.74 6.77
C ILE A 25 2.76 0.83 6.80
N HIS A 26 2.22 1.80 6.04
CA HIS A 26 0.77 2.02 5.94
C HIS A 26 0.16 1.08 4.90
N PHE A 27 -0.87 0.34 5.31
CA PHE A 27 -1.65 -0.50 4.41
C PHE A 27 -3.09 0.01 4.37
N SER A 28 -3.87 -0.56 3.44
CA SER A 28 -5.32 -0.34 3.38
C SER A 28 -6.02 -1.68 3.24
N GLY A 29 -7.16 -1.84 3.88
CA GLY A 29 -8.02 -2.99 3.62
C GLY A 29 -8.57 -2.95 2.20
N GLN A 30 -9.01 -4.09 1.69
CA GLN A 30 -9.51 -4.20 0.32
C GLN A 30 -10.64 -3.21 0.02
N ASP A 31 -11.51 -2.98 0.96
CA ASP A 31 -12.64 -2.06 0.85
C ASP A 31 -12.26 -0.58 1.06
N GLN A 32 -11.01 -0.31 1.44
CA GLN A 32 -10.53 1.04 1.74
C GLN A 32 -9.65 1.63 0.64
N VAL A 33 -9.18 0.82 -0.31
CA VAL A 33 -8.18 1.22 -1.30
C VAL A 33 -8.64 2.42 -2.13
N LYS A 34 -9.86 2.38 -2.66
CA LYS A 34 -10.41 3.45 -3.48
C LYS A 34 -10.42 4.78 -2.73
N ARG A 35 -10.87 4.76 -1.49
CA ARG A 35 -10.95 5.95 -0.64
C ARG A 35 -9.55 6.49 -0.30
N THR A 36 -8.61 5.61 -0.03
CA THR A 36 -7.22 5.98 0.24
C THR A 36 -6.60 6.68 -0.97
N LEU A 37 -6.83 6.15 -2.17
CA LEU A 37 -6.33 6.77 -3.40
C LEU A 37 -6.94 8.16 -3.63
N GLU A 38 -8.23 8.31 -3.41
CA GLU A 38 -8.92 9.60 -3.57
C GLU A 38 -8.41 10.64 -2.57
N LYS A 39 -8.11 10.23 -1.35
CA LYS A 39 -7.72 11.14 -0.28
C LYS A 39 -6.25 11.55 -0.34
N TYR A 40 -5.34 10.61 -0.63
CA TYR A 40 -3.90 10.84 -0.48
C TYR A 40 -3.13 10.83 -1.78
N TYR A 41 -3.64 10.22 -2.84
CA TYR A 41 -2.90 9.98 -4.07
C TYR A 41 -3.53 10.61 -5.31
N LYS A 42 -4.54 11.44 -5.15
CA LYS A 42 -5.24 12.06 -6.28
C LYS A 42 -4.24 12.79 -7.19
N GLY A 43 -4.28 12.49 -8.47
CA GLY A 43 -3.39 13.09 -9.47
C GLY A 43 -2.02 12.45 -9.58
N GLU A 44 -1.66 11.50 -8.72
CA GLU A 44 -0.35 10.84 -8.79
C GLU A 44 -0.32 9.73 -9.84
N GLN A 45 0.81 9.64 -10.54
CA GLN A 45 1.06 8.64 -11.57
C GLN A 45 2.01 7.55 -11.07
N ASN A 46 2.14 6.48 -11.85
CA ASN A 46 3.09 5.39 -11.60
C ASN A 46 2.85 4.66 -10.28
N LEU A 47 1.60 4.54 -9.89
CA LEU A 47 1.23 3.80 -8.69
C LEU A 47 1.01 2.33 -9.02
N ILE A 48 1.41 1.48 -8.09
CA ILE A 48 1.21 0.03 -8.18
C ILE A 48 0.49 -0.43 -6.93
N LEU A 49 -0.59 -1.18 -7.11
CA LEU A 49 -1.33 -1.79 -6.02
C LEU A 49 -0.74 -3.16 -5.73
N LEU A 50 -0.23 -3.34 -4.52
CA LEU A 50 0.29 -4.63 -4.08
C LEU A 50 -0.77 -5.33 -3.23
N LYS A 51 -1.14 -6.53 -3.64
CA LYS A 51 -2.02 -7.39 -2.85
C LYS A 51 -1.16 -8.23 -1.92
N ILE A 52 -1.36 -8.05 -0.62
CA ILE A 52 -0.51 -8.68 0.39
C ILE A 52 -1.26 -9.83 1.06
N GLU A 53 -0.61 -10.99 1.13
CA GLU A 53 -1.12 -12.12 1.91
C GLU A 53 -0.74 -11.92 3.37
N THR A 54 -1.76 -11.80 4.25
CA THR A 54 -1.54 -11.45 5.65
C THR A 54 -1.56 -12.64 6.59
N LEU A 55 -1.86 -13.84 6.10
CA LEU A 55 -2.02 -15.03 6.94
C LEU A 55 -0.78 -15.32 7.79
N ASN A 56 0.41 -15.13 7.22
CA ASN A 56 1.68 -15.39 7.89
C ASN A 56 2.47 -14.10 8.15
N LEU A 57 1.80 -12.95 8.14
CA LEU A 57 2.45 -11.67 8.30
C LEU A 57 2.41 -11.24 9.76
N ASP A 58 3.59 -11.25 10.41
CA ASP A 58 3.75 -10.81 11.79
C ASP A 58 3.83 -9.29 11.86
N HIS A 59 3.57 -8.75 13.05
CA HIS A 59 3.68 -7.30 13.35
C HIS A 59 2.70 -6.41 12.59
N LEU A 60 1.63 -6.99 12.03
CA LEU A 60 0.55 -6.23 11.41
C LEU A 60 -0.52 -5.91 12.44
N VAL A 61 -0.78 -4.63 12.66
CA VAL A 61 -1.74 -4.17 13.67
C VAL A 61 -2.76 -3.24 13.01
N TRP A 62 -4.04 -3.48 13.29
CA TRP A 62 -5.10 -2.58 12.86
C TRP A 62 -5.25 -1.46 13.87
N GLU A 63 -5.02 -0.22 13.44
CA GLU A 63 -5.04 0.94 14.31
C GLU A 63 -6.02 2.00 13.80
N GLN A 64 -6.62 2.73 14.74
CA GLN A 64 -7.60 3.75 14.41
C GLN A 64 -6.92 5.02 13.92
N ALA A 65 -7.35 5.52 12.75
CA ALA A 65 -6.90 6.80 12.21
C ALA A 65 -7.73 7.94 12.78
N SER A 66 -7.34 9.17 12.48
CA SER A 66 -8.01 10.38 12.97
C SER A 66 -9.47 10.49 12.51
N ASP A 67 -9.84 9.84 11.42
CA ASP A 67 -11.22 9.84 10.89
C ASP A 67 -12.10 8.75 11.52
N GLY A 68 -11.58 7.99 12.47
CA GLY A 68 -12.30 6.91 13.15
C GLY A 68 -12.21 5.54 12.49
N ASN A 69 -11.67 5.46 11.28
CA ASN A 69 -11.53 4.18 10.58
C ASN A 69 -10.24 3.47 11.00
N PHE A 70 -10.26 2.13 10.95
CA PHE A 70 -9.08 1.32 11.26
C PHE A 70 -8.36 0.93 9.99
N PHE A 71 -7.03 1.05 10.00
CA PHE A 71 -6.15 0.69 8.90
C PHE A 71 -5.06 -0.25 9.39
N PRO A 72 -4.64 -1.22 8.55
CA PRO A 72 -3.54 -2.11 8.94
C PRO A 72 -2.20 -1.37 8.82
N HIS A 73 -1.41 -1.43 9.88
CA HIS A 73 -0.05 -0.87 9.93
C HIS A 73 0.94 -1.98 10.22
N LEU A 74 1.99 -2.06 9.40
CA LEU A 74 3.02 -3.08 9.56
C LEU A 74 4.24 -2.49 10.26
N TYR A 75 4.56 -3.01 11.44
CA TYR A 75 5.69 -2.55 12.26
C TYR A 75 6.97 -3.35 12.00
N SER A 76 7.17 -3.75 10.77
CA SER A 76 8.39 -4.43 10.32
C SER A 76 8.58 -4.17 8.83
N SER A 77 9.72 -4.58 8.28
CA SER A 77 9.89 -4.59 6.82
C SER A 77 8.97 -5.63 6.19
N LEU A 78 8.47 -5.34 5.00
CA LEU A 78 7.63 -6.26 4.25
C LEU A 78 8.52 -7.20 3.43
N ASP A 79 8.39 -8.50 3.68
CA ASP A 79 9.01 -9.51 2.83
C ASP A 79 8.17 -9.62 1.55
N LEU A 80 8.79 -9.41 0.39
CA LEU A 80 8.09 -9.45 -0.89
C LEU A 80 7.53 -10.83 -1.23
N ALA A 81 7.96 -11.89 -0.53
CA ALA A 81 7.34 -13.20 -0.64
C ALA A 81 5.87 -13.20 -0.20
N ASN A 82 5.45 -12.21 0.59
CA ASN A 82 4.06 -12.05 1.02
C ASN A 82 3.20 -11.27 0.02
N VAL A 83 3.78 -10.78 -1.07
CA VAL A 83 3.02 -10.12 -2.12
C VAL A 83 2.36 -11.18 -2.98
N ALA A 84 1.03 -11.24 -2.93
CA ALA A 84 0.26 -12.21 -3.69
C ALA A 84 0.07 -11.78 -5.14
N ASP A 85 -0.05 -10.48 -5.38
CA ASP A 85 -0.27 -9.94 -6.71
C ASP A 85 0.13 -8.48 -6.80
N GLU A 86 0.38 -8.01 -8.04
CA GLU A 86 0.69 -6.62 -8.33
C GLU A 86 -0.25 -6.12 -9.42
N TYR A 87 -0.80 -4.91 -9.24
CA TYR A 87 -1.69 -4.30 -10.22
C TYR A 87 -1.21 -2.90 -10.55
N GLU A 88 -1.07 -2.58 -11.82
CA GLU A 88 -0.79 -1.23 -12.27
C GLU A 88 -2.06 -0.39 -12.16
N ILE A 89 -1.97 0.76 -11.51
CA ILE A 89 -3.09 1.66 -11.32
C ILE A 89 -3.03 2.77 -12.36
N ILE A 90 -4.11 2.94 -13.12
CA ILE A 90 -4.19 3.92 -14.20
C ILE A 90 -4.77 5.23 -13.68
N LEU A 91 -4.06 6.33 -13.93
CA LEU A 91 -4.56 7.67 -13.62
C LEU A 91 -5.53 8.11 -14.70
N LYS A 92 -6.75 8.50 -14.30
CA LYS A 92 -7.77 9.02 -15.19
C LYS A 92 -7.63 10.54 -15.37
N GLU A 93 -8.30 11.10 -16.38
CA GLU A 93 -8.23 12.52 -16.68
C GLU A 93 -8.73 13.42 -15.54
N ASP A 94 -9.66 12.93 -14.72
CA ASP A 94 -10.22 13.67 -13.60
C ASP A 94 -9.33 13.67 -12.36
N GLY A 95 -8.15 13.07 -12.42
CA GLY A 95 -7.23 12.96 -11.29
C GLY A 95 -7.48 11.77 -10.38
N ASN A 96 -8.53 11.02 -10.60
CA ASN A 96 -8.82 9.78 -9.85
C ASN A 96 -8.16 8.59 -10.53
N HIS A 97 -8.14 7.46 -9.85
CA HIS A 97 -7.48 6.26 -10.35
C HIS A 97 -8.48 5.17 -10.71
N LYS A 98 -8.14 4.43 -11.77
CA LYS A 98 -8.91 3.25 -12.15
C LYS A 98 -8.31 2.03 -11.46
N LEU A 99 -9.12 1.37 -10.63
CA LEU A 99 -8.71 0.15 -9.94
C LEU A 99 -9.00 -1.08 -10.81
N PRO A 100 -8.22 -2.16 -10.62
CA PRO A 100 -8.54 -3.42 -11.30
C PRO A 100 -9.87 -3.99 -10.80
N ASP A 101 -10.51 -4.79 -11.63
CA ASP A 101 -11.84 -5.35 -11.32
C ASP A 101 -11.77 -6.40 -10.20
N SER A 102 -10.61 -7.02 -10.01
CA SER A 102 -10.45 -8.07 -8.99
C SER A 102 -9.10 -7.95 -8.27
N TYR A 103 -9.13 -7.36 -7.11
CA TYR A 103 -7.93 -7.25 -6.27
C TYR A 103 -8.19 -7.71 -4.85
#